data_f9f34a675ba9d5b193d6a26762c1681e
#
_entry.id   f9f34a675ba9d5b193d6a26762c1681e
#
_cell.length_a   1.000
_cell.length_b   1.000
_cell.length_c   1.000
_cell.angle_alpha   90.00
_cell.angle_beta   90.00
_cell.angle_gamma   90.00
#
_symmetry.space_group_name_H-M   'P 1'
#
loop_
_entity.id
_entity.type
_entity.pdbx_description
1 polymer ?
#
loop_
_entity_poly.entity_id
_entity_poly.type
_entity_poly.pdbx_seq_one_letter_code
_entity_poly.pdbx_strand_id
1 'polypeptide(L)'
;MVDLKTQYELLKSEIDKAINEVIVSTNFIQGPNVKQFEKEIANYFSVDPKSIFSVASGTDALYLSLLALSPDPDDEIITTPFSFISSAWPASYANCKLVFVDIDPHTFNIDLQLLEKAISKKTRAIIPVHLFGQTVDIPRIKEMITGEKIVIIEDCAQAFGAQIKNKKVGTFGDFGCFSFFPSKNLGAYGDGGLIISNNNEYSEKISMLRNHGSNRRYYHDIVGFNSRLDEIQAAILRVKLQHIDRFNHLRKNVAAQYNRQINNSRITLPSIGNDCDHVFHQYTILNNNRDELQSYLQENGVSSAIYYPIPIHKQNVYKPSQVNTYLKNAEEIATKCLSLPIYPELGVNDVNYIANLINKF
;
A
#
# COMPACT_ATOMS: atom_id res chain seq x y z
N MET A 1 -6.52 14.43 8.68
CA MET A 1 -6.32 13.02 8.27
C MET A 1 -5.10 12.42 8.95
N VAL A 2 -3.92 12.95 8.78
CA VAL A 2 -2.70 12.62 9.52
C VAL A 2 -2.04 13.89 10.03
N ASP A 3 -1.35 13.84 11.17
CA ASP A 3 -0.59 14.96 11.73
C ASP A 3 0.90 14.66 11.68
N LEU A 4 1.51 14.98 10.53
CA LEU A 4 2.95 14.79 10.32
C LEU A 4 3.80 15.78 11.13
N LYS A 5 3.22 16.92 11.54
CA LYS A 5 3.94 17.91 12.36
C LYS A 5 4.17 17.37 13.77
N THR A 6 3.12 16.88 14.43
CA THR A 6 3.25 16.28 15.75
C THR A 6 4.19 15.06 15.74
N GLN A 7 4.11 14.20 14.71
CA GLN A 7 5.04 13.08 14.55
C GLN A 7 6.49 13.57 14.43
N TYR A 8 6.75 14.62 13.63
CA TYR A 8 8.08 15.19 13.50
C TYR A 8 8.60 15.76 14.83
N GLU A 9 7.77 16.54 15.55
CA GLU A 9 8.17 17.13 16.85
C GLU A 9 8.59 16.05 17.87
N LEU A 10 7.92 14.90 17.88
CA LEU A 10 8.26 13.78 18.75
C LEU A 10 9.60 13.11 18.39
N LEU A 11 9.97 13.09 17.11
CA LEU A 11 11.19 12.44 16.61
C LEU A 11 12.26 13.45 16.16
N LYS A 12 12.04 14.74 16.40
CA LYS A 12 12.84 15.84 15.85
C LYS A 12 14.34 15.66 16.05
N SER A 13 14.75 15.37 17.27
CA SER A 13 16.18 15.24 17.61
C SER A 13 16.89 14.14 16.81
N GLU A 14 16.20 12.99 16.65
CA GLU A 14 16.77 11.84 15.93
C GLU A 14 16.78 12.08 14.42
N ILE A 15 15.68 12.65 13.90
CA ILE A 15 15.53 12.94 12.46
C ILE A 15 16.51 14.03 12.02
N ASP A 16 16.58 15.17 12.74
CA ASP A 16 17.48 16.26 12.39
C ASP A 16 18.95 15.81 12.42
N LYS A 17 19.31 15.00 13.41
CA LYS A 17 20.66 14.39 13.48
C LYS A 17 20.93 13.50 12.27
N ALA A 18 20.00 12.59 11.94
CA ALA A 18 20.17 11.66 10.82
C ALA A 18 20.29 12.39 9.47
N ILE A 19 19.47 13.43 9.24
CA ILE A 19 19.57 14.27 8.03
C ILE A 19 20.90 15.00 7.98
N ASN A 20 21.33 15.62 9.09
CA ASN A 20 22.59 16.38 9.13
C ASN A 20 23.79 15.48 8.84
N GLU A 21 23.81 14.25 9.36
CA GLU A 21 24.87 13.27 9.08
C GLU A 21 24.99 12.95 7.59
N VAL A 22 23.85 12.83 6.87
CA VAL A 22 23.85 12.65 5.41
C VAL A 22 24.42 13.87 4.70
N ILE A 23 23.99 15.09 5.08
CA ILE A 23 24.46 16.34 4.48
C ILE A 23 25.97 16.51 4.66
N VAL A 24 26.47 16.29 5.87
CA VAL A 24 27.92 16.41 6.20
C VAL A 24 28.74 15.37 5.44
N SER A 25 28.23 14.13 5.28
CA SER A 25 28.93 13.08 4.55
C SER A 25 28.95 13.26 3.03
N THR A 26 28.04 14.09 2.49
CA THR A 26 27.80 14.29 1.05
C THR A 26 27.49 13.03 0.24
N ASN A 27 27.17 11.92 0.89
CA ASN A 27 26.73 10.69 0.25
C ASN A 27 25.20 10.74 0.06
N PHE A 28 24.71 11.20 -1.10
CA PHE A 28 23.27 11.41 -1.30
C PHE A 28 22.57 10.26 -2.00
N ILE A 29 23.29 9.39 -2.73
CA ILE A 29 22.72 8.32 -3.56
C ILE A 29 23.40 6.99 -3.29
N GLN A 30 22.62 5.96 -2.98
CA GLN A 30 23.07 4.57 -2.76
C GLN A 30 24.21 4.43 -1.73
N GLY A 31 24.20 5.27 -0.72
CA GLY A 31 25.22 5.31 0.33
C GLY A 31 24.94 4.34 1.49
N PRO A 32 25.50 4.64 2.67
CA PRO A 32 25.41 3.75 3.82
C PRO A 32 24.01 3.63 4.42
N ASN A 33 23.20 4.71 4.41
CA ASN A 33 21.85 4.65 4.99
C ASN A 33 20.91 3.79 4.17
N VAL A 34 20.94 3.85 2.83
CA VAL A 34 20.16 2.96 1.98
C VAL A 34 20.51 1.51 2.26
N LYS A 35 21.81 1.17 2.29
CA LYS A 35 22.26 -0.21 2.56
C LYS A 35 21.86 -0.70 3.95
N GLN A 36 21.95 0.16 4.95
CA GLN A 36 21.60 -0.19 6.31
C GLN A 36 20.09 -0.30 6.48
N PHE A 37 19.30 0.58 5.84
CA PHE A 37 17.85 0.50 5.79
C PHE A 37 17.38 -0.83 5.16
N GLU A 38 17.96 -1.22 4.01
CA GLU A 38 17.64 -2.51 3.38
C GLU A 38 17.91 -3.70 4.33
N LYS A 39 19.01 -3.67 5.11
CA LYS A 39 19.30 -4.69 6.13
C LYS A 39 18.30 -4.67 7.29
N GLU A 40 17.96 -3.48 7.80
CA GLU A 40 16.98 -3.31 8.89
C GLU A 40 15.60 -3.77 8.47
N ILE A 41 15.20 -3.51 7.22
CA ILE A 41 13.97 -4.05 6.63
C ILE A 41 14.02 -5.58 6.52
N ALA A 42 15.13 -6.14 6.04
CA ALA A 42 15.29 -7.59 5.96
C ALA A 42 15.12 -8.26 7.32
N ASN A 43 15.71 -7.69 8.36
CA ASN A 43 15.55 -8.16 9.74
C ASN A 43 14.09 -8.02 10.21
N TYR A 44 13.43 -6.89 9.93
CA TYR A 44 12.05 -6.64 10.32
C TYR A 44 11.07 -7.64 9.69
N PHE A 45 11.29 -8.02 8.43
CA PHE A 45 10.48 -8.99 7.70
C PHE A 45 10.96 -10.44 7.84
N SER A 46 12.13 -10.67 8.46
CA SER A 46 12.78 -11.98 8.60
C SER A 46 13.05 -12.66 7.24
N VAL A 47 13.60 -11.90 6.30
CA VAL A 47 13.98 -12.32 4.94
C VAL A 47 15.46 -12.11 4.65
N ASP A 48 15.97 -12.68 3.56
CA ASP A 48 17.37 -12.46 3.13
C ASP A 48 17.56 -10.97 2.74
N PRO A 49 18.59 -10.28 3.25
CA PRO A 49 18.92 -8.90 2.81
C PRO A 49 19.09 -8.75 1.29
N LYS A 50 19.46 -9.80 0.57
CA LYS A 50 19.57 -9.79 -0.90
C LYS A 50 18.22 -9.72 -1.62
N SER A 51 17.13 -9.98 -0.92
CA SER A 51 15.78 -9.89 -1.47
C SER A 51 15.19 -8.47 -1.39
N ILE A 52 15.89 -7.50 -0.77
CA ILE A 52 15.39 -6.17 -0.49
C ILE A 52 15.94 -5.15 -1.48
N PHE A 53 15.04 -4.41 -2.13
CA PHE A 53 15.36 -3.38 -3.11
C PHE A 53 14.58 -2.11 -2.82
N SER A 54 15.24 -1.09 -2.29
CA SER A 54 14.63 0.24 -2.15
C SER A 54 14.57 0.94 -3.51
N VAL A 55 13.45 1.60 -3.78
CA VAL A 55 13.11 2.25 -5.06
C VAL A 55 12.53 3.64 -4.82
N ALA A 56 12.31 4.42 -5.90
CA ALA A 56 11.89 5.82 -5.80
C ALA A 56 10.42 5.98 -5.33
N SER A 57 9.56 4.98 -5.55
CA SER A 57 8.15 5.07 -5.14
C SER A 57 7.50 3.69 -5.03
N GLY A 58 6.32 3.63 -4.38
CA GLY A 58 5.49 2.41 -4.40
C GLY A 58 4.98 2.07 -5.80
N THR A 59 4.76 3.06 -6.66
CA THR A 59 4.39 2.86 -8.07
C THR A 59 5.50 2.15 -8.82
N ASP A 60 6.75 2.59 -8.63
CA ASP A 60 7.92 1.92 -9.22
C ASP A 60 8.08 0.51 -8.67
N ALA A 61 7.82 0.31 -7.37
CA ALA A 61 7.90 -1.02 -6.78
C ALA A 61 7.00 -2.02 -7.50
N LEU A 62 5.74 -1.67 -7.73
CA LEU A 62 4.78 -2.50 -8.47
C LEU A 62 5.21 -2.69 -9.93
N TYR A 63 5.61 -1.61 -10.59
CA TYR A 63 5.97 -1.65 -12.00
C TYR A 63 7.23 -2.48 -12.27
N LEU A 64 8.30 -2.25 -11.52
CA LEU A 64 9.55 -2.99 -11.68
C LEU A 64 9.38 -4.48 -11.35
N SER A 65 8.52 -4.82 -10.38
CA SER A 65 8.17 -6.20 -10.06
C SER A 65 7.48 -6.89 -11.25
N LEU A 66 6.53 -6.23 -11.93
CA LEU A 66 5.90 -6.77 -13.13
C LEU A 66 6.89 -6.89 -14.29
N LEU A 67 7.71 -5.87 -14.53
CA LEU A 67 8.71 -5.89 -15.60
C LEU A 67 9.77 -6.99 -15.42
N ALA A 68 10.07 -7.37 -14.16
CA ALA A 68 10.98 -8.47 -13.88
C ALA A 68 10.48 -9.80 -14.47
N LEU A 69 9.17 -9.96 -14.69
CA LEU A 69 8.56 -11.14 -15.31
C LEU A 69 8.75 -11.19 -16.84
N SER A 70 9.21 -10.10 -17.49
CA SER A 70 9.19 -9.92 -18.95
C SER A 70 7.82 -10.30 -19.54
N PRO A 71 6.73 -9.66 -19.14
CA PRO A 71 5.39 -10.04 -19.57
C PRO A 71 5.18 -9.74 -21.06
N ASP A 72 4.35 -10.55 -21.71
CA ASP A 72 3.91 -10.35 -23.07
C ASP A 72 2.65 -9.47 -23.14
N PRO A 73 2.38 -8.76 -24.26
CA PRO A 73 1.19 -7.91 -24.39
C PRO A 73 -0.14 -8.66 -24.27
N ASP A 74 -0.16 -9.97 -24.54
CA ASP A 74 -1.35 -10.80 -24.38
C ASP A 74 -1.55 -11.34 -22.95
N ASP A 75 -0.59 -11.17 -22.08
CA ASP A 75 -0.67 -11.56 -20.68
C ASP A 75 -1.75 -10.76 -19.94
N GLU A 76 -2.49 -11.43 -19.09
CA GLU A 76 -3.52 -10.85 -18.25
C GLU A 76 -2.96 -10.57 -16.83
N ILE A 77 -3.14 -9.34 -16.36
CA ILE A 77 -2.77 -8.90 -15.03
C ILE A 77 -4.05 -8.61 -14.25
N ILE A 78 -4.30 -9.39 -13.22
CA ILE A 78 -5.51 -9.27 -12.39
C ILE A 78 -5.25 -8.33 -11.22
N THR A 79 -6.16 -7.37 -10.98
CA THR A 79 -6.16 -6.54 -9.77
C THR A 79 -7.59 -6.09 -9.41
N THR A 80 -7.72 -5.29 -8.34
CA THR A 80 -8.99 -4.73 -7.87
C THR A 80 -9.29 -3.37 -8.53
N PRO A 81 -10.56 -3.04 -8.79
CA PRO A 81 -10.97 -1.73 -9.28
C PRO A 81 -11.02 -0.65 -8.18
N PHE A 82 -10.97 -1.04 -6.90
CA PHE A 82 -11.11 -0.13 -5.76
C PHE A 82 -9.79 -0.03 -5.00
N SER A 83 -8.90 0.82 -5.49
CA SER A 83 -7.58 1.10 -4.94
C SER A 83 -7.06 2.43 -5.48
N PHE A 84 -5.84 2.80 -5.08
CA PHE A 84 -5.10 3.85 -5.75
C PHE A 84 -4.70 3.39 -7.18
N ILE A 85 -4.71 4.33 -8.11
CA ILE A 85 -4.50 4.05 -9.54
C ILE A 85 -3.22 3.25 -9.86
N SER A 86 -2.18 3.40 -9.02
CA SER A 86 -0.90 2.72 -9.21
C SER A 86 -0.98 1.20 -9.14
N SER A 87 -2.02 0.61 -8.53
CA SER A 87 -2.22 -0.84 -8.54
C SER A 87 -2.53 -1.40 -9.95
N ALA A 88 -3.08 -0.56 -10.84
CA ALA A 88 -3.39 -0.92 -12.23
C ALA A 88 -2.33 -0.49 -13.24
N TRP A 89 -1.54 0.55 -12.95
CA TRP A 89 -0.54 1.09 -13.87
C TRP A 89 0.53 0.11 -14.34
N PRO A 90 1.01 -0.87 -13.55
CA PRO A 90 1.99 -1.84 -14.03
C PRO A 90 1.56 -2.53 -15.31
N ALA A 91 0.30 -3.00 -15.38
CA ALA A 91 -0.24 -3.64 -16.57
C ALA A 91 -0.26 -2.68 -17.78
N SER A 92 -0.66 -1.41 -17.55
CA SER A 92 -0.73 -0.39 -18.60
C SER A 92 0.65 -0.03 -19.14
N TYR A 93 1.64 0.15 -18.27
CA TYR A 93 3.02 0.46 -18.69
C TYR A 93 3.70 -0.71 -19.39
N ALA A 94 3.39 -1.94 -19.00
CA ALA A 94 3.89 -3.15 -19.65
C ALA A 94 3.09 -3.51 -20.92
N ASN A 95 2.05 -2.72 -21.28
CA ASN A 95 1.15 -2.98 -22.40
C ASN A 95 0.43 -4.35 -22.31
N CYS A 96 0.18 -4.83 -21.09
CA CYS A 96 -0.56 -6.06 -20.80
C CYS A 96 -2.07 -5.82 -20.71
N LYS A 97 -2.83 -6.89 -20.76
CA LYS A 97 -4.29 -6.85 -20.55
C LYS A 97 -4.61 -6.74 -19.06
N LEU A 98 -5.27 -5.66 -18.67
CA LEU A 98 -5.73 -5.45 -17.30
C LEU A 98 -7.09 -6.11 -17.09
N VAL A 99 -7.19 -6.96 -16.06
CA VAL A 99 -8.42 -7.64 -15.65
C VAL A 99 -8.80 -7.16 -14.25
N PHE A 100 -9.96 -6.52 -14.11
CA PHE A 100 -10.48 -6.11 -12.82
C PHE A 100 -11.40 -7.18 -12.23
N VAL A 101 -11.16 -7.51 -10.98
CA VAL A 101 -12.02 -8.36 -10.14
C VAL A 101 -12.63 -7.51 -9.03
N ASP A 102 -13.95 -7.59 -8.87
CA ASP A 102 -14.68 -6.81 -7.87
C ASP A 102 -14.22 -7.12 -6.44
N ILE A 103 -14.60 -6.29 -5.52
CA ILE A 103 -14.22 -6.36 -4.11
C ILE A 103 -15.28 -7.07 -3.26
N ASP A 104 -14.86 -7.66 -2.17
CA ASP A 104 -15.73 -8.01 -1.05
C ASP A 104 -16.25 -6.72 -0.39
N PRO A 105 -17.57 -6.54 -0.24
CA PRO A 105 -18.15 -5.30 0.25
C PRO A 105 -17.89 -5.03 1.74
N HIS A 106 -17.40 -6.01 2.48
CA HIS A 106 -17.12 -5.90 3.92
C HIS A 106 -15.67 -5.53 4.18
N THR A 107 -14.75 -6.12 3.44
CA THR A 107 -13.30 -5.91 3.63
C THR A 107 -12.71 -4.90 2.66
N PHE A 108 -13.40 -4.59 1.56
CA PHE A 108 -12.96 -3.77 0.42
C PHE A 108 -11.77 -4.34 -0.35
N ASN A 109 -11.29 -5.50 0.04
CA ASN A 109 -10.24 -6.24 -0.66
C ASN A 109 -10.85 -7.06 -1.80
N ILE A 110 -9.99 -7.55 -2.72
CA ILE A 110 -10.41 -8.37 -3.85
C ILE A 110 -11.26 -9.56 -3.40
N ASP A 111 -12.40 -9.79 -4.05
CA ASP A 111 -13.26 -10.95 -3.76
C ASP A 111 -12.60 -12.22 -4.29
N LEU A 112 -12.27 -13.14 -3.39
CA LEU A 112 -11.53 -14.37 -3.72
C LEU A 112 -12.37 -15.35 -4.55
N GLN A 113 -13.71 -15.35 -4.42
CA GLN A 113 -14.56 -16.23 -5.23
C GLN A 113 -14.67 -15.71 -6.67
N LEU A 114 -14.67 -14.39 -6.84
CA LEU A 114 -14.64 -13.76 -8.17
C LEU A 114 -13.25 -13.86 -8.79
N LEU A 115 -12.19 -13.77 -7.98
CA LEU A 115 -10.82 -13.97 -8.42
C LEU A 115 -10.62 -15.36 -9.02
N GLU A 116 -11.08 -16.42 -8.33
CA GLU A 116 -10.97 -17.80 -8.81
C GLU A 116 -11.59 -17.99 -10.21
N LYS A 117 -12.73 -17.33 -10.46
CA LYS A 117 -13.42 -17.36 -11.76
C LYS A 117 -12.73 -16.53 -12.85
N ALA A 118 -11.95 -15.53 -12.46
CA ALA A 118 -11.26 -14.62 -13.39
C ALA A 118 -9.90 -15.19 -13.86
N ILE A 119 -9.34 -16.14 -13.14
CA ILE A 119 -8.08 -16.80 -13.52
C ILE A 119 -8.26 -17.54 -14.84
N SER A 120 -7.37 -17.30 -15.80
CA SER A 120 -7.35 -17.91 -17.12
C SER A 120 -5.95 -18.44 -17.47
N LYS A 121 -5.83 -19.15 -18.59
CA LYS A 121 -4.53 -19.60 -19.11
C LYS A 121 -3.60 -18.45 -19.54
N LYS A 122 -4.13 -17.24 -19.63
CA LYS A 122 -3.37 -16.02 -19.96
C LYS A 122 -2.97 -15.23 -18.73
N THR A 123 -3.48 -15.58 -17.55
CA THR A 123 -3.14 -14.91 -16.29
C THR A 123 -1.66 -15.07 -15.99
N ARG A 124 -0.93 -13.96 -16.03
CA ARG A 124 0.52 -13.89 -15.77
C ARG A 124 0.82 -13.49 -14.34
N ALA A 125 0.05 -12.50 -13.81
CA ALA A 125 0.23 -12.05 -12.45
C ALA A 125 -1.12 -11.62 -11.81
N ILE A 126 -1.17 -11.73 -10.49
CA ILE A 126 -2.22 -11.19 -9.65
C ILE A 126 -1.59 -10.13 -8.74
N ILE A 127 -2.20 -8.93 -8.70
CA ILE A 127 -1.79 -7.82 -7.84
C ILE A 127 -2.89 -7.60 -6.78
N PRO A 128 -2.93 -8.39 -5.69
CA PRO A 128 -3.83 -8.16 -4.59
C PRO A 128 -3.37 -6.96 -3.80
N VAL A 129 -4.33 -6.11 -3.39
CA VAL A 129 -4.05 -4.89 -2.63
C VAL A 129 -4.49 -5.09 -1.19
N HIS A 130 -3.59 -4.90 -0.23
CA HIS A 130 -3.90 -4.86 1.20
C HIS A 130 -4.48 -3.48 1.56
N LEU A 131 -5.74 -3.25 1.12
CA LEU A 131 -6.35 -1.92 1.12
C LEU A 131 -6.58 -1.41 2.54
N PHE A 132 -6.34 -0.10 2.75
CA PHE A 132 -6.48 0.62 4.02
C PHE A 132 -5.65 0.07 5.17
N GLY A 133 -4.83 -0.94 4.90
CA GLY A 133 -4.02 -1.64 5.90
C GLY A 133 -4.60 -2.96 6.35
N GLN A 134 -5.69 -3.42 5.74
CA GLN A 134 -6.27 -4.75 5.97
C GLN A 134 -5.65 -5.78 5.03
N THR A 135 -5.24 -6.93 5.58
CA THR A 135 -4.60 -7.99 4.80
C THR A 135 -5.60 -8.73 3.89
N VAL A 136 -5.14 -9.10 2.69
CA VAL A 136 -5.79 -10.09 1.81
C VAL A 136 -5.30 -11.47 2.21
N ASP A 137 -6.13 -12.48 2.14
CA ASP A 137 -5.73 -13.88 2.36
C ASP A 137 -4.88 -14.40 1.19
N ILE A 138 -3.59 -14.05 1.19
CA ILE A 138 -2.63 -14.49 0.18
C ILE A 138 -2.41 -16.01 0.19
N PRO A 139 -2.33 -16.69 1.36
CA PRO A 139 -2.32 -18.16 1.42
C PRO A 139 -3.43 -18.79 0.57
N ARG A 140 -4.66 -18.30 0.65
CA ARG A 140 -5.77 -18.79 -0.16
C ARG A 140 -5.60 -18.55 -1.65
N ILE A 141 -5.07 -17.39 -2.03
CA ILE A 141 -4.72 -17.11 -3.46
C ILE A 141 -3.67 -18.12 -3.94
N LYS A 142 -2.66 -18.42 -3.15
CA LYS A 142 -1.62 -19.43 -3.49
C LYS A 142 -2.21 -20.82 -3.71
N GLU A 143 -3.18 -21.22 -2.90
CA GLU A 143 -3.88 -22.50 -3.09
C GLU A 143 -4.62 -22.55 -4.43
N MET A 144 -5.30 -21.45 -4.83
CA MET A 144 -6.05 -21.36 -6.11
C MET A 144 -5.16 -21.50 -7.33
N ILE A 145 -3.91 -21.03 -7.26
CA ILE A 145 -2.96 -21.03 -8.40
C ILE A 145 -1.91 -22.16 -8.30
N THR A 146 -2.13 -23.15 -7.41
CA THR A 146 -1.19 -24.25 -7.24
C THR A 146 -0.99 -25.02 -8.55
N GLY A 147 0.25 -25.12 -9.01
CA GLY A 147 0.62 -25.76 -10.27
C GLY A 147 0.61 -24.83 -11.48
N GLU A 148 0.15 -23.60 -11.35
CA GLU A 148 0.17 -22.57 -12.40
C GLU A 148 1.42 -21.70 -12.32
N LYS A 149 1.82 -21.11 -13.46
CA LYS A 149 2.96 -20.15 -13.52
C LYS A 149 2.50 -18.70 -13.28
N ILE A 150 1.59 -18.51 -12.33
CA ILE A 150 1.04 -17.20 -12.01
C ILE A 150 1.83 -16.59 -10.85
N VAL A 151 2.26 -15.35 -10.99
CA VAL A 151 3.04 -14.61 -10.01
C VAL A 151 2.12 -13.76 -9.13
N ILE A 152 2.37 -13.72 -7.83
CA ILE A 152 1.67 -12.83 -6.89
C ILE A 152 2.57 -11.64 -6.56
N ILE A 153 2.08 -10.41 -6.86
CA ILE A 153 2.72 -9.14 -6.52
C ILE A 153 1.84 -8.49 -5.45
N GLU A 154 2.21 -8.63 -4.17
CA GLU A 154 1.45 -8.03 -3.07
C GLU A 154 1.60 -6.49 -3.09
N ASP A 155 0.52 -5.75 -3.32
CA ASP A 155 0.50 -4.29 -3.10
C ASP A 155 0.29 -4.00 -1.61
N CYS A 156 1.40 -3.82 -0.91
CA CYS A 156 1.48 -3.53 0.52
C CYS A 156 1.61 -2.03 0.81
N ALA A 157 1.36 -1.14 -0.18
CA ALA A 157 1.56 0.30 -0.03
C ALA A 157 0.80 0.93 1.14
N GLN A 158 -0.22 0.26 1.68
CA GLN A 158 -1.04 0.72 2.81
C GLN A 158 -0.95 -0.21 4.03
N ALA A 159 -0.13 -1.26 3.99
CA ALA A 159 -0.18 -2.34 4.97
C ALA A 159 1.19 -2.68 5.60
N PHE A 160 2.09 -1.68 5.72
CA PHE A 160 3.40 -1.93 6.31
C PHE A 160 3.27 -2.43 7.76
N GLY A 161 3.80 -3.64 8.00
CA GLY A 161 3.77 -4.30 9.31
C GLY A 161 2.50 -5.11 9.61
N ALA A 162 1.49 -5.12 8.72
CA ALA A 162 0.34 -6.01 8.84
C ALA A 162 0.73 -7.49 8.71
N GLN A 163 -0.02 -8.39 9.34
CA GLN A 163 0.33 -9.80 9.45
C GLN A 163 -0.85 -10.73 9.12
N ILE A 164 -0.51 -11.91 8.62
CA ILE A 164 -1.41 -13.06 8.53
C ILE A 164 -0.77 -14.19 9.32
N LYS A 165 -1.43 -14.67 10.38
CA LYS A 165 -0.90 -15.74 11.25
C LYS A 165 0.56 -15.50 11.68
N ASN A 166 0.85 -14.29 12.18
CA ASN A 166 2.18 -13.84 12.65
C ASN A 166 3.27 -13.70 11.57
N LYS A 167 2.94 -13.85 10.30
CA LYS A 167 3.87 -13.57 9.19
C LYS A 167 3.45 -12.27 8.50
N LYS A 168 4.42 -11.37 8.26
CA LYS A 168 4.15 -10.06 7.67
C LYS A 168 3.78 -10.16 6.19
N VAL A 169 2.78 -9.37 5.75
CA VAL A 169 2.42 -9.25 4.32
C VAL A 169 3.60 -8.68 3.52
N GLY A 170 3.63 -8.97 2.22
CA GLY A 170 4.78 -8.70 1.35
C GLY A 170 5.83 -9.82 1.35
N THR A 171 5.61 -10.87 2.16
CA THR A 171 6.49 -12.05 2.21
C THR A 171 5.80 -13.34 1.82
N PHE A 172 4.54 -13.27 1.40
CA PHE A 172 3.77 -14.45 0.98
C PHE A 172 3.82 -14.68 -0.52
N GLY A 173 3.66 -13.61 -1.32
CA GLY A 173 3.75 -13.66 -2.78
C GLY A 173 5.20 -13.75 -3.28
N ASP A 174 5.38 -13.66 -4.58
CA ASP A 174 6.71 -13.59 -5.21
C ASP A 174 7.35 -12.22 -4.96
N PHE A 175 6.52 -11.16 -4.88
CA PHE A 175 6.93 -9.81 -4.55
C PHE A 175 6.04 -9.19 -3.49
N GLY A 176 6.64 -8.39 -2.62
CA GLY A 176 5.96 -7.43 -1.74
C GLY A 176 6.37 -6.01 -2.10
N CYS A 177 5.42 -5.16 -2.46
CA CYS A 177 5.64 -3.80 -2.91
C CYS A 177 5.12 -2.79 -1.89
N PHE A 178 5.98 -1.89 -1.40
CA PHE A 178 5.65 -0.93 -0.36
C PHE A 178 5.86 0.50 -0.85
N SER A 179 5.11 1.43 -0.26
CA SER A 179 5.23 2.87 -0.48
C SER A 179 5.64 3.55 0.83
N PHE A 180 6.57 4.49 0.71
CA PHE A 180 6.99 5.36 1.80
C PHE A 180 6.54 6.81 1.60
N PHE A 181 5.48 7.03 0.81
CA PHE A 181 4.85 8.35 0.71
C PHE A 181 4.57 8.91 2.12
N PRO A 182 4.73 10.22 2.39
CA PRO A 182 4.77 10.77 3.75
C PRO A 182 3.61 10.38 4.66
N SER A 183 2.41 10.19 4.12
CA SER A 183 1.23 9.81 4.91
C SER A 183 1.12 8.31 5.22
N LYS A 184 2.01 7.46 4.69
CA LYS A 184 2.01 6.01 4.95
C LYS A 184 2.39 5.71 6.40
N ASN A 185 2.01 4.51 6.89
CA ASN A 185 2.32 4.10 8.26
C ASN A 185 3.82 4.21 8.55
N LEU A 186 4.66 3.77 7.61
CA LEU A 186 6.07 4.10 7.54
C LEU A 186 6.28 5.07 6.38
N GLY A 187 6.30 6.37 6.65
CA GLY A 187 6.40 7.44 5.65
C GLY A 187 7.74 8.18 5.72
N ALA A 188 8.36 8.42 4.57
CA ALA A 188 9.51 9.31 4.40
C ALA A 188 9.08 10.78 4.45
N TYR A 189 9.99 11.70 4.21
CA TYR A 189 9.70 13.13 3.99
C TYR A 189 9.87 13.52 2.52
N GLY A 190 9.44 12.63 1.65
CA GLY A 190 9.46 12.67 0.20
C GLY A 190 8.94 11.37 -0.35
N ASP A 191 9.22 11.07 -1.61
CA ASP A 191 8.88 9.80 -2.21
C ASP A 191 9.85 8.69 -1.80
N GLY A 192 9.37 7.47 -1.84
CA GLY A 192 10.13 6.25 -1.59
C GLY A 192 9.27 5.01 -1.72
N GLY A 193 9.92 3.90 -1.98
CA GLY A 193 9.29 2.59 -2.08
C GLY A 193 10.27 1.46 -1.81
N LEU A 194 9.73 0.25 -1.76
CA LEU A 194 10.51 -0.96 -1.51
C LEU A 194 9.90 -2.14 -2.25
N ILE A 195 10.77 -3.00 -2.75
CA ILE A 195 10.42 -4.33 -3.26
C ILE A 195 11.07 -5.35 -2.33
N ILE A 196 10.29 -6.31 -1.85
CA ILE A 196 10.77 -7.59 -1.33
C ILE A 196 10.60 -8.61 -2.44
N SER A 197 11.69 -9.19 -2.96
CA SER A 197 11.66 -10.25 -3.95
C SER A 197 11.84 -11.60 -3.26
N ASN A 198 10.76 -12.35 -3.10
CA ASN A 198 10.78 -13.66 -2.46
C ASN A 198 11.23 -14.78 -3.43
N ASN A 199 11.55 -14.42 -4.67
CA ASN A 199 12.07 -15.31 -5.69
C ASN A 199 13.41 -14.78 -6.23
N ASN A 200 14.47 -15.54 -6.01
CA ASN A 200 15.83 -15.16 -6.39
C ASN A 200 16.03 -14.99 -7.91
N GLU A 201 15.22 -15.65 -8.73
CA GLU A 201 15.28 -15.51 -10.20
C GLU A 201 15.06 -14.06 -10.65
N TYR A 202 14.20 -13.31 -9.93
CA TYR A 202 13.86 -11.94 -10.28
C TYR A 202 14.75 -10.89 -9.63
N SER A 203 15.47 -11.25 -8.56
CA SER A 203 16.24 -10.30 -7.73
C SER A 203 17.32 -9.58 -8.52
N GLU A 204 18.07 -10.29 -9.36
CA GLU A 204 19.10 -9.68 -10.20
C GLU A 204 18.50 -8.70 -11.20
N LYS A 205 17.38 -9.10 -11.82
CA LYS A 205 16.70 -8.26 -12.82
C LYS A 205 16.13 -6.97 -12.19
N ILE A 206 15.55 -7.05 -10.96
CA ILE A 206 15.10 -5.86 -10.24
C ILE A 206 16.29 -4.95 -9.92
N SER A 207 17.42 -5.50 -9.49
CA SER A 207 18.64 -4.72 -9.20
C SER A 207 19.10 -3.93 -10.42
N MET A 208 19.06 -4.53 -11.61
CA MET A 208 19.36 -3.86 -12.87
C MET A 208 18.29 -2.83 -13.23
N LEU A 209 17.02 -3.22 -13.20
CA LEU A 209 15.91 -2.36 -13.61
C LEU A 209 15.89 -1.04 -12.81
N ARG A 210 16.07 -1.08 -11.51
CA ARG A 210 16.06 0.14 -10.66
C ARG A 210 17.27 1.05 -10.88
N ASN A 211 18.32 0.56 -11.54
CA ASN A 211 19.60 1.26 -11.71
C ASN A 211 20.02 1.32 -13.19
N HIS A 212 19.18 1.89 -14.03
CA HIS A 212 19.43 2.12 -15.48
C HIS A 212 19.74 0.85 -16.28
N GLY A 213 19.34 -0.33 -15.86
CA GLY A 213 19.60 -1.60 -16.53
C GLY A 213 21.05 -2.09 -16.40
N SER A 214 21.77 -1.65 -15.37
CA SER A 214 23.21 -1.86 -15.22
C SER A 214 23.55 -2.72 -14.02
N ASN A 215 24.35 -3.76 -14.21
CA ASN A 215 25.05 -4.50 -13.16
C ASN A 215 26.45 -3.94 -12.89
N ARG A 216 27.08 -3.32 -13.88
CA ARG A 216 28.40 -2.72 -13.79
C ARG A 216 28.35 -1.28 -14.31
N ARG A 217 28.96 -0.36 -13.57
CA ARG A 217 28.97 1.07 -13.92
C ARG A 217 29.34 1.28 -15.40
N TYR A 218 28.48 2.02 -16.14
CA TYR A 218 28.54 2.34 -17.56
C TYR A 218 28.33 1.16 -18.51
N TYR A 219 27.88 -0.02 -18.02
CA TYR A 219 27.48 -1.16 -18.86
C TYR A 219 25.99 -1.42 -18.61
N HIS A 220 25.18 -1.38 -19.65
CA HIS A 220 23.73 -1.49 -19.58
C HIS A 220 23.28 -2.71 -20.40
N ASP A 221 22.78 -3.73 -19.70
CA ASP A 221 22.40 -5.01 -20.33
C ASP A 221 20.93 -5.04 -20.74
N ILE A 222 20.10 -4.22 -20.07
CA ILE A 222 18.66 -4.08 -20.33
C ILE A 222 18.26 -2.60 -20.26
N VAL A 223 17.07 -2.25 -20.79
CA VAL A 223 16.47 -0.94 -20.53
C VAL A 223 16.01 -0.90 -19.08
N GLY A 224 16.48 0.08 -18.34
CA GLY A 224 16.17 0.25 -16.92
C GLY A 224 15.74 1.68 -16.57
N PHE A 225 15.54 1.93 -15.29
CA PHE A 225 14.98 3.17 -14.75
C PHE A 225 15.96 3.81 -13.75
N ASN A 226 15.77 5.08 -13.50
CA ASN A 226 16.36 5.76 -12.36
C ASN A 226 15.38 5.68 -11.19
N SER A 227 15.33 4.52 -10.54
CA SER A 227 14.41 4.27 -9.42
C SER A 227 15.18 3.82 -8.18
N ARG A 228 15.58 4.78 -7.38
CA ARG A 228 16.40 4.60 -6.17
C ARG A 228 15.82 5.42 -5.02
N LEU A 229 16.00 4.92 -3.80
CA LEU A 229 15.70 5.68 -2.58
C LEU A 229 16.90 6.60 -2.27
N ASP A 230 16.61 7.88 -1.98
CA ASP A 230 17.63 8.84 -1.57
C ASP A 230 18.13 8.57 -0.16
N GLU A 231 19.41 8.88 0.11
CA GLU A 231 20.04 8.69 1.44
C GLU A 231 19.32 9.46 2.55
N ILE A 232 18.86 10.68 2.28
CA ILE A 232 18.10 11.48 3.25
C ILE A 232 16.81 10.76 3.63
N GLN A 233 16.07 10.24 2.65
CA GLN A 233 14.83 9.51 2.91
C GLN A 233 15.10 8.19 3.64
N ALA A 234 16.17 7.48 3.28
CA ALA A 234 16.59 6.26 3.97
C ALA A 234 16.96 6.55 5.44
N ALA A 235 17.67 7.62 5.73
CA ALA A 235 18.04 8.02 7.09
C ALA A 235 16.78 8.32 7.94
N ILE A 236 15.81 9.05 7.40
CA ILE A 236 14.51 9.33 8.06
C ILE A 236 13.74 8.03 8.32
N LEU A 237 13.65 7.17 7.32
CA LEU A 237 12.93 5.90 7.41
C LEU A 237 13.55 4.97 8.46
N ARG A 238 14.87 4.94 8.60
CA ARG A 238 15.56 4.17 9.64
C ARG A 238 15.17 4.61 11.04
N VAL A 239 15.08 5.92 11.30
CA VAL A 239 14.57 6.44 12.57
C VAL A 239 13.14 5.97 12.81
N LYS A 240 12.24 6.18 11.85
CA LYS A 240 10.82 5.84 11.98
C LYS A 240 10.57 4.33 12.07
N LEU A 241 11.38 3.50 11.43
CA LEU A 241 11.25 2.04 11.46
C LEU A 241 11.36 1.49 12.89
N GLN A 242 12.16 2.10 13.75
CA GLN A 242 12.29 1.69 15.16
C GLN A 242 10.98 1.88 15.95
N HIS A 243 10.08 2.71 15.46
CA HIS A 243 8.81 3.04 16.13
C HIS A 243 7.57 2.44 15.45
N ILE A 244 7.72 1.75 14.31
CA ILE A 244 6.59 1.37 13.44
C ILE A 244 5.56 0.46 14.12
N ASP A 245 6.00 -0.51 14.91
CA ASP A 245 5.08 -1.43 15.60
C ASP A 245 4.27 -0.68 16.67
N ARG A 246 4.90 0.27 17.38
CA ARG A 246 4.22 1.18 18.30
C ARG A 246 3.20 2.05 17.56
N PHE A 247 3.56 2.61 16.41
CA PHE A 247 2.64 3.44 15.61
C PHE A 247 1.44 2.64 15.11
N ASN A 248 1.65 1.43 14.62
CA ASN A 248 0.56 0.55 14.20
C ASN A 248 -0.33 0.16 15.40
N HIS A 249 0.25 -0.13 16.57
CA HIS A 249 -0.52 -0.41 17.78
C HIS A 249 -1.39 0.79 18.19
N LEU A 250 -0.85 2.00 18.18
CA LEU A 250 -1.61 3.22 18.49
C LEU A 250 -2.75 3.46 17.50
N ARG A 251 -2.56 3.24 16.19
CA ARG A 251 -3.64 3.29 15.19
C ARG A 251 -4.74 2.27 15.49
N LYS A 252 -4.39 1.03 15.85
CA LYS A 252 -5.35 0.01 16.27
C LYS A 252 -6.15 0.45 17.51
N ASN A 253 -5.52 1.11 18.46
CA ASN A 253 -6.20 1.65 19.65
C ASN A 253 -7.19 2.77 19.28
N VAL A 254 -6.83 3.69 18.39
CA VAL A 254 -7.74 4.72 17.86
C VAL A 254 -8.93 4.08 17.16
N ALA A 255 -8.70 3.11 16.29
CA ALA A 255 -9.77 2.38 15.59
C ALA A 255 -10.71 1.66 16.57
N ALA A 256 -10.16 1.00 17.60
CA ALA A 256 -10.95 0.35 18.64
C ALA A 256 -11.81 1.36 19.45
N GLN A 257 -11.33 2.59 19.63
CA GLN A 257 -12.12 3.65 20.29
C GLN A 257 -13.28 4.10 19.38
N TYR A 258 -13.04 4.34 18.08
CA TYR A 258 -14.11 4.63 17.12
C TYR A 258 -15.17 3.54 17.12
N ASN A 259 -14.76 2.26 17.03
CA ASN A 259 -15.68 1.11 17.02
C ASN A 259 -16.56 1.05 18.30
N ARG A 260 -16.05 1.47 19.46
CA ARG A 260 -16.83 1.48 20.71
C ARG A 260 -17.77 2.68 20.83
N GLN A 261 -17.44 3.80 20.20
CA GLN A 261 -18.11 5.07 20.45
C GLN A 261 -19.12 5.45 19.37
N ILE A 262 -18.86 5.05 18.11
CA ILE A 262 -19.80 5.30 17.01
C ILE A 262 -20.92 4.27 17.10
N ASN A 263 -22.15 4.77 17.39
CA ASN A 263 -23.35 3.94 17.55
C ASN A 263 -24.51 4.38 16.64
N ASN A 264 -24.25 5.24 15.63
CA ASN A 264 -25.22 5.68 14.66
C ASN A 264 -25.53 4.54 13.66
N SER A 265 -26.78 4.06 13.63
CA SER A 265 -27.21 2.95 12.79
C SER A 265 -27.13 3.22 11.27
N ARG A 266 -26.97 4.48 10.86
CA ARG A 266 -26.76 4.88 9.46
C ARG A 266 -25.30 4.73 9.01
N ILE A 267 -24.40 4.42 9.93
CA ILE A 267 -22.97 4.27 9.69
C ILE A 267 -22.59 2.79 9.70
N THR A 268 -21.95 2.33 8.62
CA THR A 268 -21.27 1.02 8.64
C THR A 268 -19.81 1.23 8.99
N LEU A 269 -19.37 0.60 10.07
CA LEU A 269 -17.99 0.63 10.52
C LEU A 269 -17.14 -0.36 9.71
N PRO A 270 -15.80 -0.14 9.61
CA PRO A 270 -14.91 -1.09 8.96
C PRO A 270 -14.95 -2.46 9.67
N SER A 271 -15.06 -3.52 8.90
CA SER A 271 -14.98 -4.90 9.40
C SER A 271 -13.60 -5.48 9.10
N ILE A 272 -13.13 -6.38 9.95
CA ILE A 272 -11.88 -7.12 9.74
C ILE A 272 -12.26 -8.54 9.36
N GLY A 273 -11.74 -9.03 8.23
CA GLY A 273 -11.96 -10.41 7.77
C GLY A 273 -11.37 -11.44 8.75
N ASN A 274 -11.89 -12.65 8.72
CA ASN A 274 -11.35 -13.74 9.54
C ASN A 274 -9.87 -14.00 9.20
N ASP A 275 -9.06 -14.23 10.24
CA ASP A 275 -7.60 -14.42 10.15
C ASP A 275 -6.82 -13.22 9.52
N CYS A 276 -7.48 -12.08 9.31
CA CYS A 276 -6.87 -10.86 8.79
C CYS A 276 -6.39 -9.95 9.92
N ASP A 277 -5.30 -9.21 9.65
CA ASP A 277 -4.87 -8.08 10.47
C ASP A 277 -5.22 -6.76 9.77
N HIS A 278 -5.34 -5.69 10.55
CA HIS A 278 -5.58 -4.36 10.03
C HIS A 278 -4.72 -3.34 10.79
N VAL A 279 -3.75 -2.72 10.08
CA VAL A 279 -2.87 -1.68 10.66
C VAL A 279 -3.46 -0.27 10.53
N PHE A 280 -4.69 -0.15 10.06
CA PHE A 280 -5.47 1.09 9.97
C PHE A 280 -4.67 2.25 9.37
N HIS A 281 -4.16 2.05 8.15
CA HIS A 281 -3.67 3.16 7.35
C HIS A 281 -4.79 4.19 7.13
N GLN A 282 -6.01 3.71 6.88
CA GLN A 282 -7.25 4.50 6.89
C GLN A 282 -8.29 3.82 7.81
N TYR A 283 -9.16 4.64 8.41
CA TYR A 283 -10.37 4.19 9.09
C TYR A 283 -11.56 4.65 8.26
N THR A 284 -12.09 3.76 7.43
CA THR A 284 -13.10 4.08 6.42
C THR A 284 -14.45 3.54 6.83
N ILE A 285 -15.41 4.44 7.00
CA ILE A 285 -16.82 4.16 7.26
C ILE A 285 -17.65 4.27 5.99
N LEU A 286 -18.85 3.68 5.97
CA LEU A 286 -19.83 3.87 4.90
C LEU A 286 -21.04 4.61 5.41
N ASN A 287 -21.54 5.54 4.59
CA ASN A 287 -22.80 6.25 4.80
C ASN A 287 -23.46 6.56 3.46
N ASN A 288 -24.80 6.38 3.36
CA ASN A 288 -25.53 6.66 2.12
C ASN A 288 -25.54 8.16 1.78
N ASN A 289 -25.45 9.04 2.79
CA ASN A 289 -25.38 10.49 2.64
C ASN A 289 -23.94 10.98 2.91
N ARG A 290 -22.94 10.29 2.31
CA ARG A 290 -21.51 10.51 2.56
C ARG A 290 -21.06 11.96 2.37
N ASP A 291 -21.53 12.64 1.32
CA ASP A 291 -21.11 14.01 1.01
C ASP A 291 -21.67 15.02 2.03
N GLU A 292 -22.92 14.82 2.50
CA GLU A 292 -23.51 15.61 3.58
C GLU A 292 -22.73 15.40 4.90
N LEU A 293 -22.41 14.14 5.23
CA LEU A 293 -21.60 13.82 6.40
C LEU A 293 -20.21 14.47 6.33
N GLN A 294 -19.58 14.45 5.15
CA GLN A 294 -18.29 15.10 4.95
C GLN A 294 -18.37 16.61 5.20
N SER A 295 -19.38 17.28 4.63
CA SER A 295 -19.61 18.73 4.83
C SER A 295 -19.88 19.05 6.31
N TYR A 296 -20.75 18.28 6.96
CA TYR A 296 -21.07 18.44 8.36
C TYR A 296 -19.82 18.31 9.29
N LEU A 297 -18.97 17.31 9.01
CA LEU A 297 -17.72 17.13 9.75
C LEU A 297 -16.77 18.32 9.52
N GLN A 298 -16.66 18.80 8.28
CA GLN A 298 -15.81 19.94 7.92
C GLN A 298 -16.28 21.24 8.62
N GLU A 299 -17.57 21.52 8.64
CA GLU A 299 -18.16 22.67 9.33
C GLU A 299 -17.87 22.64 10.83
N ASN A 300 -17.70 21.45 11.42
CA ASN A 300 -17.34 21.24 12.81
C ASN A 300 -15.82 21.03 13.02
N GLY A 301 -14.98 21.46 12.05
CA GLY A 301 -13.52 21.45 12.17
C GLY A 301 -12.86 20.07 12.03
N VAL A 302 -13.58 19.05 11.55
CA VAL A 302 -13.06 17.70 11.37
C VAL A 302 -12.79 17.44 9.89
N SER A 303 -11.51 17.29 9.53
CA SER A 303 -11.11 16.89 8.17
C SER A 303 -11.40 15.41 7.94
N SER A 304 -12.02 15.07 6.80
CA SER A 304 -12.23 13.70 6.34
C SER A 304 -11.87 13.59 4.85
N ALA A 305 -11.72 12.38 4.34
CA ALA A 305 -11.32 12.17 2.95
C ALA A 305 -12.06 10.99 2.32
N ILE A 306 -12.25 11.06 1.00
CA ILE A 306 -12.89 10.01 0.22
C ILE A 306 -11.80 9.21 -0.50
N TYR A 307 -11.63 7.97 -0.10
CA TYR A 307 -10.74 7.00 -0.74
C TYR A 307 -11.54 5.77 -1.14
N TYR A 308 -11.94 5.61 -2.44
CA TYR A 308 -11.69 6.49 -3.58
C TYR A 308 -13.03 6.92 -4.19
N PRO A 309 -13.18 8.17 -4.70
CA PRO A 309 -14.48 8.68 -5.18
C PRO A 309 -14.90 8.05 -6.51
N ILE A 310 -13.94 7.54 -7.29
CA ILE A 310 -14.14 6.94 -8.60
C ILE A 310 -13.30 5.66 -8.67
N PRO A 311 -13.92 4.49 -8.88
CA PRO A 311 -13.19 3.25 -9.11
C PRO A 311 -12.27 3.34 -10.34
N ILE A 312 -11.16 2.58 -10.33
CA ILE A 312 -10.12 2.66 -11.37
C ILE A 312 -10.69 2.43 -12.77
N HIS A 313 -11.55 1.44 -12.95
CA HIS A 313 -12.16 1.13 -14.26
C HIS A 313 -13.09 2.24 -14.79
N LYS A 314 -13.53 3.18 -13.95
CA LYS A 314 -14.32 4.36 -14.35
C LYS A 314 -13.47 5.60 -14.61
N GLN A 315 -12.17 5.55 -14.35
CA GLN A 315 -11.25 6.65 -14.64
C GLN A 315 -11.13 6.87 -16.15
N ASN A 316 -10.95 8.12 -16.56
CA ASN A 316 -10.89 8.48 -17.97
C ASN A 316 -9.80 7.73 -18.74
N VAL A 317 -8.68 7.43 -18.09
CA VAL A 317 -7.55 6.69 -18.70
C VAL A 317 -7.91 5.26 -19.11
N TYR A 318 -8.93 4.66 -18.47
CA TYR A 318 -9.35 3.28 -18.76
C TYR A 318 -10.65 3.17 -19.55
N LYS A 319 -11.45 4.23 -19.66
CA LYS A 319 -12.74 4.22 -20.38
C LYS A 319 -12.69 3.68 -21.82
N PRO A 320 -11.65 3.96 -22.62
CA PRO A 320 -11.60 3.48 -24.02
C PRO A 320 -11.27 1.99 -24.15
N SER A 321 -10.64 1.39 -23.16
CA SER A 321 -10.08 0.03 -23.23
C SER A 321 -11.01 -1.02 -22.62
N GLN A 322 -12.20 -0.63 -22.14
CA GLN A 322 -13.02 -1.52 -21.34
C GLN A 322 -14.22 -2.12 -22.05
N VAL A 323 -14.18 -3.42 -22.03
CA VAL A 323 -15.37 -4.26 -21.93
C VAL A 323 -16.26 -3.69 -20.82
N ASN A 324 -17.56 -3.49 -21.10
CA ASN A 324 -18.59 -3.05 -20.14
C ASN A 324 -18.68 -4.04 -18.96
N THR A 325 -17.77 -3.95 -18.02
CA THR A 325 -17.79 -4.76 -16.81
C THR A 325 -18.39 -3.91 -15.69
N TYR A 326 -19.54 -4.30 -15.19
CA TYR A 326 -20.15 -3.72 -14.00
C TYR A 326 -19.56 -4.37 -12.77
N LEU A 327 -18.83 -3.58 -11.99
CA LEU A 327 -18.17 -3.99 -10.76
C LEU A 327 -18.94 -3.38 -9.59
N LYS A 328 -20.05 -4.06 -9.25
CA LYS A 328 -21.12 -3.56 -8.39
C LYS A 328 -20.61 -3.04 -7.05
N ASN A 329 -19.83 -3.86 -6.34
CA ASN A 329 -19.41 -3.53 -4.99
C ASN A 329 -18.47 -2.31 -4.98
N ALA A 330 -17.51 -2.28 -5.89
CA ALA A 330 -16.58 -1.16 -6.02
C ALA A 330 -17.31 0.16 -6.38
N GLU A 331 -18.29 0.10 -7.28
CA GLU A 331 -19.07 1.26 -7.69
C GLU A 331 -19.96 1.78 -6.55
N GLU A 332 -20.65 0.89 -5.82
CA GLU A 332 -21.47 1.28 -4.67
C GLU A 332 -20.63 1.85 -3.52
N ILE A 333 -19.52 1.21 -3.18
CA ILE A 333 -18.66 1.65 -2.06
C ILE A 333 -18.03 3.01 -2.37
N ALA A 334 -17.64 3.27 -3.62
CA ALA A 334 -17.10 4.57 -4.03
C ALA A 334 -18.06 5.74 -3.77
N THR A 335 -19.37 5.48 -3.75
CA THR A 335 -20.40 6.51 -3.44
C THR A 335 -20.62 6.71 -1.93
N LYS A 336 -20.21 5.76 -1.09
CA LYS A 336 -20.56 5.71 0.33
C LYS A 336 -19.38 5.88 1.28
N CYS A 337 -18.15 5.59 0.83
CA CYS A 337 -16.96 5.55 1.67
C CYS A 337 -16.51 6.95 2.12
N LEU A 338 -16.14 7.06 3.41
CA LEU A 338 -15.56 8.26 4.02
C LEU A 338 -14.53 7.83 5.05
N SER A 339 -13.30 8.31 4.91
CA SER A 339 -12.22 8.02 5.86
C SER A 339 -12.13 9.10 6.93
N LEU A 340 -12.13 8.69 8.18
CA LEU A 340 -11.97 9.55 9.36
C LEU A 340 -10.49 9.75 9.69
N PRO A 341 -10.14 10.80 10.47
CA PRO A 341 -8.78 10.98 10.96
C PRO A 341 -8.31 9.76 11.73
N ILE A 342 -7.14 9.24 11.34
CA ILE A 342 -6.48 8.16 12.07
C ILE A 342 -4.96 8.28 11.94
N TYR A 343 -4.28 8.45 13.07
CA TYR A 343 -2.82 8.51 13.18
C TYR A 343 -2.41 8.22 14.63
N PRO A 344 -1.15 7.84 14.88
CA PRO A 344 -0.69 7.38 16.19
C PRO A 344 -0.91 8.38 17.32
N GLU A 345 -0.79 9.66 17.02
CA GLU A 345 -0.84 10.77 17.97
C GLU A 345 -2.27 11.32 18.20
N LEU A 346 -3.30 10.75 17.55
CA LEU A 346 -4.68 11.22 17.69
C LEU A 346 -5.19 10.97 19.12
N GLY A 347 -5.51 12.07 19.82
CA GLY A 347 -5.92 12.04 21.22
C GLY A 347 -7.30 11.44 21.45
N VAL A 348 -7.50 10.86 22.64
CA VAL A 348 -8.80 10.27 23.05
C VAL A 348 -9.93 11.31 22.98
N ASN A 349 -9.65 12.57 23.36
CA ASN A 349 -10.65 13.64 23.32
C ASN A 349 -11.08 13.96 21.88
N ASP A 350 -10.16 13.94 20.93
CA ASP A 350 -10.47 14.17 19.52
C ASP A 350 -11.30 13.02 18.94
N VAL A 351 -10.96 11.77 19.27
CA VAL A 351 -11.76 10.59 18.89
C VAL A 351 -13.18 10.69 19.46
N ASN A 352 -13.33 11.06 20.74
CA ASN A 352 -14.62 11.26 21.39
C ASN A 352 -15.42 12.37 20.69
N TYR A 353 -14.78 13.48 20.36
CA TYR A 353 -15.41 14.59 19.66
C TYR A 353 -15.94 14.16 18.28
N ILE A 354 -15.09 13.51 17.47
CA ILE A 354 -15.45 13.03 16.13
C ILE A 354 -16.60 12.01 16.21
N ALA A 355 -16.52 11.04 17.13
CA ALA A 355 -17.57 10.03 17.31
C ALA A 355 -18.91 10.67 17.73
N ASN A 356 -18.88 11.67 18.62
CA ASN A 356 -20.08 12.40 19.02
C ASN A 356 -20.73 13.18 17.86
N LEU A 357 -19.94 13.79 16.98
CA LEU A 357 -20.47 14.43 15.78
C LEU A 357 -21.17 13.42 14.87
N ILE A 358 -20.51 12.27 14.61
CA ILE A 358 -21.07 11.21 13.78
C ILE A 358 -22.36 10.64 14.37
N ASN A 359 -22.44 10.52 15.69
CA ASN A 359 -23.67 10.02 16.36
C ASN A 359 -24.83 11.03 16.33
N LYS A 360 -24.55 12.32 16.19
CA LYS A 360 -25.57 13.37 16.05
C LYS A 360 -26.04 13.59 14.61
N PHE A 361 -25.22 13.21 13.62
CA PHE A 361 -25.56 13.31 12.20
C PHE A 361 -26.66 12.31 11.83
#